data_1fceb1e77cf86b305eb6a06388b8aa27
#
_entry.id   1fceb1e77cf86b305eb6a06388b8aa27
#
_cell.length_a   1.000
_cell.length_b   1.000
_cell.length_c   1.000
_cell.angle_alpha   90.00
_cell.angle_beta   90.00
_cell.angle_gamma   90.00
#
_symmetry.space_group_name_H-M   'P 1'
#
loop_
_entity.id
_entity.type
_entity.pdbx_description
1 polymer ?
#
loop_
_entity_poly.entity_id
_entity_poly.type
_entity_poly.pdbx_seq_one_letter_code
_entity_poly.pdbx_strand_id
1 'polypeptide(L)'
;MHPAHREGSLRGYYQHKLIRNPLAHPGEMDLTTHIHWDELKEMFSMQGMSAVWHKKQSEFLLAAGILEQLTSHQDMNPFSETQKQNRAVRSMILNGGVGSAFDVVIHTKDMQHLHLDRYVTI
;
A
#
# COMPACT_ATOMS: atom_id res chain seq x y z
N MET A 1 -8.14 -19.50 -9.13
CA MET A 1 -9.23 -18.54 -9.41
C MET A 1 -10.35 -18.78 -8.41
N HIS A 2 -10.62 -17.85 -7.52
CA HIS A 2 -11.67 -18.02 -6.50
C HIS A 2 -13.05 -17.92 -7.15
N PRO A 3 -14.02 -18.83 -6.92
CA PRO A 3 -15.31 -18.84 -7.61
C PRO A 3 -16.17 -17.59 -7.45
N ALA A 4 -15.89 -16.77 -6.41
CA ALA A 4 -16.62 -15.52 -6.13
C ALA A 4 -16.28 -14.34 -7.06
N HIS A 5 -15.32 -14.48 -7.98
CA HIS A 5 -14.86 -13.38 -8.86
C HIS A 5 -15.17 -13.59 -10.34
N ARG A 6 -16.15 -14.42 -10.67
CA ARG A 6 -16.57 -14.62 -12.09
C ARG A 6 -17.04 -13.35 -12.78
N GLU A 7 -17.49 -12.35 -12.03
CA GLU A 7 -17.93 -11.04 -12.55
C GLU A 7 -16.84 -9.95 -12.47
N GLY A 8 -15.60 -10.35 -12.13
CA GLY A 8 -14.50 -9.40 -11.87
C GLY A 8 -14.62 -8.69 -10.53
N SER A 9 -13.66 -7.83 -10.23
CA SER A 9 -13.58 -7.07 -8.97
C SER A 9 -13.83 -5.57 -9.14
N LEU A 10 -14.09 -5.12 -10.38
CA LEU A 10 -14.35 -3.72 -10.67
C LEU A 10 -15.71 -3.30 -10.09
N ARG A 11 -15.70 -2.25 -9.31
CA ARG A 11 -16.89 -1.67 -8.67
C ARG A 11 -16.73 -0.17 -8.55
N GLY A 12 -17.84 0.52 -8.46
CA GLY A 12 -17.87 1.97 -8.27
C GLY A 12 -18.38 2.36 -6.88
N TYR A 13 -18.01 3.55 -6.45
CA TYR A 13 -18.58 4.21 -5.27
C TYR A 13 -19.10 5.58 -5.70
N TYR A 14 -20.38 5.80 -5.49
CA TYR A 14 -21.07 7.04 -5.78
C TYR A 14 -21.89 7.48 -4.56
N GLN A 15 -21.67 8.68 -4.05
CA GLN A 15 -22.30 9.20 -2.86
C GLN A 15 -22.28 8.21 -1.67
N HIS A 16 -21.10 7.64 -1.39
CA HIS A 16 -20.86 6.64 -0.34
C HIS A 16 -21.62 5.30 -0.52
N LYS A 17 -22.19 5.03 -1.68
CA LYS A 17 -22.87 3.78 -2.01
C LYS A 17 -22.07 2.96 -3.01
N LEU A 18 -22.04 1.65 -2.79
CA LEU A 18 -21.46 0.70 -3.74
C LEU A 18 -22.36 0.56 -4.95
N ILE A 19 -21.80 0.83 -6.14
CA ILE A 19 -22.46 0.69 -7.44
C ILE A 19 -21.79 -0.43 -8.21
N ARG A 20 -22.55 -1.44 -8.62
CA ARG A 20 -22.01 -2.59 -9.36
C ARG A 20 -21.76 -2.27 -10.84
N ASN A 21 -22.54 -1.36 -11.42
CA ASN A 21 -22.32 -0.94 -12.80
C ASN A 21 -21.27 0.21 -12.83
N PRO A 22 -20.03 -0.04 -13.29
CA PRO A 22 -18.98 0.97 -13.33
C PRO A 22 -19.23 2.10 -14.33
N LEU A 23 -20.22 1.96 -15.20
CA LEU A 23 -20.59 2.95 -16.22
C LEU A 23 -21.84 3.75 -15.85
N ALA A 24 -22.40 3.59 -14.63
CA ALA A 24 -23.64 4.25 -14.23
C ALA A 24 -23.49 5.77 -14.12
N HIS A 25 -22.34 6.25 -13.65
CA HIS A 25 -22.07 7.67 -13.42
C HIS A 25 -20.65 8.03 -13.88
N PRO A 26 -20.38 8.09 -15.21
CA PRO A 26 -19.05 8.37 -15.73
C PRO A 26 -18.54 9.74 -15.28
N GLY A 27 -17.34 9.78 -14.70
CA GLY A 27 -16.69 11.01 -14.21
C GLY A 27 -17.17 11.50 -12.83
N GLU A 28 -18.18 10.86 -12.23
CA GLU A 28 -18.74 11.26 -10.92
C GLU A 28 -18.58 10.16 -9.85
N MET A 29 -17.93 9.07 -10.19
CA MET A 29 -17.84 7.87 -9.38
C MET A 29 -16.41 7.41 -9.23
N ASP A 30 -16.02 7.03 -8.01
CA ASP A 30 -14.73 6.38 -7.77
C ASP A 30 -14.79 4.93 -8.22
N LEU A 31 -13.79 4.50 -9.01
CA LEU A 31 -13.67 3.12 -9.45
C LEU A 31 -12.62 2.39 -8.62
N THR A 32 -12.97 1.19 -8.16
CA THR A 32 -12.10 0.34 -7.37
C THR A 32 -12.06 -1.06 -7.95
N THR A 33 -10.86 -1.64 -8.04
CA THR A 33 -10.65 -3.02 -8.45
C THR A 33 -9.53 -3.65 -7.63
N HIS A 34 -9.52 -4.98 -7.54
CA HIS A 34 -8.38 -5.71 -6.97
C HIS A 34 -7.22 -5.74 -7.97
N ILE A 35 -6.01 -5.63 -7.45
CA ILE A 35 -4.79 -5.77 -8.25
C ILE A 35 -4.44 -7.25 -8.34
N HIS A 36 -4.24 -7.75 -9.57
CA HIS A 36 -3.69 -9.07 -9.84
C HIS A 36 -2.16 -8.96 -9.86
N TRP A 37 -1.53 -9.13 -8.70
CA TRP A 37 -0.10 -8.87 -8.50
C TRP A 37 0.80 -9.69 -9.43
N ASP A 38 0.46 -10.95 -9.70
CA ASP A 38 1.28 -11.81 -10.55
C ASP A 38 1.23 -11.36 -12.01
N GLU A 39 0.04 -11.04 -12.51
CA GLU A 39 -0.13 -10.49 -13.87
C GLU A 39 0.57 -9.15 -14.01
N LEU A 40 0.48 -8.29 -13.00
CA LEU A 40 1.13 -6.98 -13.00
C LEU A 40 2.66 -7.13 -13.06
N LYS A 41 3.24 -8.03 -12.26
CA LYS A 41 4.68 -8.32 -12.28
C LYS A 41 5.13 -8.86 -13.62
N GLU A 42 4.35 -9.75 -14.23
CA GLU A 42 4.63 -10.29 -15.54
C GLU A 42 4.62 -9.21 -16.62
N MET A 43 3.61 -8.35 -16.63
CA MET A 43 3.53 -7.21 -17.55
C MET A 43 4.72 -6.27 -17.43
N PHE A 44 5.13 -5.95 -16.20
CA PHE A 44 6.32 -5.12 -15.97
C PHE A 44 7.61 -5.81 -16.41
N SER A 45 7.72 -7.11 -16.18
CA SER A 45 8.86 -7.91 -16.65
C SER A 45 9.00 -7.86 -18.16
N MET A 46 7.91 -7.94 -18.91
CA MET A 46 7.91 -7.78 -20.37
C MET A 46 8.41 -6.40 -20.83
N GLN A 47 8.33 -5.39 -19.97
CA GLN A 47 8.84 -4.04 -20.22
C GLN A 47 10.27 -3.81 -19.68
N GLY A 48 10.95 -4.90 -19.30
CA GLY A 48 12.32 -4.84 -18.76
C GLY A 48 12.40 -4.34 -17.32
N MET A 49 11.31 -4.41 -16.56
CA MET A 49 11.29 -4.09 -15.14
C MET A 49 11.32 -5.35 -14.29
N SER A 50 12.06 -5.30 -13.19
CA SER A 50 12.13 -6.39 -12.21
C SER A 50 11.46 -5.98 -10.90
N ALA A 51 10.58 -6.82 -10.37
CA ALA A 51 10.03 -6.63 -9.04
C ALA A 51 11.08 -7.06 -8.01
N VAL A 52 11.58 -6.11 -7.23
CA VAL A 52 12.64 -6.35 -6.23
C VAL A 52 12.11 -6.38 -4.80
N TRP A 53 10.89 -5.93 -4.59
CA TRP A 53 10.23 -5.93 -3.30
C TRP A 53 8.72 -6.10 -3.49
N HIS A 54 8.09 -6.94 -2.67
CA HIS A 54 6.63 -7.01 -2.55
C HIS A 54 6.27 -7.48 -1.14
N LYS A 55 5.90 -6.55 -0.28
CA LYS A 55 5.50 -6.83 1.10
C LYS A 55 4.43 -5.84 1.56
N LYS A 56 3.97 -5.98 2.79
CA LYS A 56 3.03 -5.04 3.39
C LYS A 56 3.64 -3.66 3.59
N GLN A 57 2.82 -2.64 3.54
CA GLN A 57 3.23 -1.25 3.75
C GLN A 57 3.91 -1.06 5.13
N SER A 58 3.41 -1.75 6.16
CA SER A 58 4.03 -1.72 7.48
C SER A 58 5.47 -2.21 7.46
N GLU A 59 5.77 -3.30 6.75
CA GLU A 59 7.12 -3.83 6.60
C GLU A 59 8.02 -2.87 5.82
N PHE A 60 7.49 -2.26 4.76
CA PHE A 60 8.19 -1.25 3.98
C PHE A 60 8.56 -0.03 4.83
N LEU A 61 7.61 0.50 5.60
CA LEU A 61 7.82 1.66 6.46
C LEU A 61 8.84 1.37 7.57
N LEU A 62 8.82 0.17 8.15
CA LEU A 62 9.82 -0.26 9.13
C LEU A 62 11.22 -0.31 8.50
N ALA A 63 11.36 -0.91 7.32
CA ALA A 63 12.62 -0.97 6.59
C ALA A 63 13.12 0.43 6.18
N ALA A 64 12.20 1.35 5.87
CA ALA A 64 12.51 2.74 5.54
C ALA A 64 12.89 3.60 6.76
N GLY A 65 12.82 3.05 7.99
CA GLY A 65 13.23 3.75 9.20
C GLY A 65 12.16 4.66 9.82
N ILE A 66 10.86 4.35 9.62
CA ILE A 66 9.76 5.16 10.16
C ILE A 66 9.84 5.31 11.70
N LEU A 67 10.47 4.35 12.39
CA LEU A 67 10.63 4.41 13.85
C LEU A 67 11.51 5.58 14.30
N GLU A 68 12.40 6.07 13.44
CA GLU A 68 13.23 7.26 13.69
C GLU A 68 12.39 8.53 13.78
N GLN A 69 11.16 8.49 13.22
CA GLN A 69 10.20 9.59 13.29
C GLN A 69 9.42 9.60 14.63
N LEU A 70 9.52 8.54 15.41
CA LEU A 70 8.92 8.51 16.74
C LEU A 70 9.74 9.38 17.67
N THR A 71 9.24 10.55 18.01
CA THR A 71 9.85 11.41 19.02
C THR A 71 9.53 10.89 20.40
N SER A 72 10.58 10.60 21.18
CA SER A 72 10.51 10.27 22.60
C SER A 72 10.30 11.55 23.40
N HIS A 73 9.15 12.19 23.27
CA HIS A 73 8.82 13.34 24.11
C HIS A 73 8.02 12.86 25.33
N GLN A 74 8.47 13.29 26.51
CA GLN A 74 7.72 13.20 27.77
C GLN A 74 6.54 14.20 27.79
N ASP A 75 5.91 14.43 26.63
CA ASP A 75 4.75 15.29 26.56
C ASP A 75 3.55 14.53 27.12
N MET A 76 3.14 14.92 28.32
CA MET A 76 2.01 14.33 29.04
C MET A 76 0.65 14.70 28.41
N ASN A 77 0.63 15.61 27.43
CA ASN A 77 -0.61 16.01 26.77
C ASN A 77 -0.97 15.05 25.62
N PRO A 78 -2.03 14.21 25.77
CA PRO A 78 -2.42 13.25 24.74
C PRO A 78 -2.97 13.90 23.45
N PHE A 79 -3.24 15.20 23.47
CA PHE A 79 -3.76 15.97 22.33
C PHE A 79 -2.70 16.79 21.60
N SER A 80 -1.43 16.72 22.04
CA SER A 80 -0.33 17.40 21.36
C SER A 80 -0.12 16.84 19.94
N GLU A 81 0.39 17.66 19.03
CA GLU A 81 0.71 17.23 17.65
C GLU A 81 1.71 16.08 17.63
N THR A 82 2.69 16.08 18.53
CA THR A 82 3.67 14.99 18.69
C THR A 82 2.98 13.67 19.03
N GLN A 83 2.02 13.67 19.94
CA GLN A 83 1.27 12.47 20.32
C GLN A 83 0.36 11.99 19.20
N LYS A 84 -0.22 12.90 18.42
CA LYS A 84 -1.00 12.56 17.22
C LYS A 84 -0.12 11.88 16.17
N GLN A 85 1.07 12.43 15.89
CA GLN A 85 2.04 11.85 14.97
C GLN A 85 2.49 10.46 15.43
N ASN A 86 2.84 10.30 16.69
CA ASN A 86 3.24 9.01 17.25
C ASN A 86 2.13 7.96 17.13
N ARG A 87 0.87 8.33 17.38
CA ARG A 87 -0.27 7.42 17.16
C ARG A 87 -0.45 7.06 15.70
N ALA A 88 -0.32 8.01 14.78
CA ALA A 88 -0.41 7.77 13.34
C ALA A 88 0.68 6.78 12.89
N VAL A 89 1.93 6.99 13.26
CA VAL A 89 3.03 6.08 12.96
C VAL A 89 2.77 4.68 13.51
N ARG A 90 2.34 4.57 14.77
CA ARG A 90 2.02 3.26 15.38
C ARG A 90 0.90 2.54 14.64
N SER A 91 -0.14 3.26 14.21
CA SER A 91 -1.25 2.66 13.46
C SER A 91 -0.84 2.11 12.09
N MET A 92 0.22 2.67 11.49
CA MET A 92 0.76 2.22 10.21
C MET A 92 1.61 0.96 10.32
N ILE A 93 2.26 0.72 11.47
CA ILE A 93 3.21 -0.38 11.65
C ILE A 93 2.67 -1.56 12.45
N LEU A 94 1.60 -1.37 13.23
CA LEU A 94 1.01 -2.45 14.02
C LEU A 94 0.31 -3.48 13.15
N ASN A 95 0.44 -4.74 13.53
CA ASN A 95 -0.31 -5.83 12.90
C ASN A 95 -1.82 -5.60 13.07
N GLY A 96 -2.57 -5.67 11.95
CA GLY A 96 -3.99 -5.33 11.93
C GLY A 96 -4.28 -3.83 11.81
N GLY A 97 -3.25 -2.97 11.80
CA GLY A 97 -3.38 -1.55 11.50
C GLY A 97 -3.53 -1.27 10.00
N VAL A 98 -3.67 0.02 9.65
CA VAL A 98 -3.86 0.47 8.25
C VAL A 98 -2.73 -0.01 7.34
N GLY A 99 -1.48 -0.01 7.82
CA GLY A 99 -0.32 -0.43 7.03
C GLY A 99 -0.29 -1.93 6.68
N SER A 100 -1.06 -2.77 7.36
CA SER A 100 -1.18 -4.19 7.02
C SER A 100 -2.22 -4.47 5.92
N ALA A 101 -3.09 -3.51 5.62
CA ALA A 101 -4.11 -3.63 4.58
C ALA A 101 -3.56 -3.35 3.17
N PHE A 102 -2.46 -2.63 3.06
CA PHE A 102 -1.87 -2.21 1.80
C PHE A 102 -0.59 -2.99 1.49
N ASP A 103 -0.38 -3.22 0.20
CA ASP A 103 0.85 -3.81 -0.33
C ASP A 103 1.73 -2.72 -0.95
N VAL A 104 3.05 -2.91 -0.88
CA VAL A 104 4.05 -2.08 -1.55
C VAL A 104 4.84 -2.98 -2.49
N VAL A 105 4.92 -2.58 -3.74
CA VAL A 105 5.76 -3.23 -4.76
C VAL A 105 6.76 -2.22 -5.29
N ILE A 106 8.02 -2.61 -5.33
CA ILE A 106 9.09 -1.82 -5.94
C ILE A 106 9.53 -2.52 -7.20
N HIS A 107 9.48 -1.82 -8.32
CA HIS A 107 10.05 -2.26 -9.58
C HIS A 107 11.26 -1.40 -9.93
N THR A 108 12.28 -2.02 -10.50
CA THR A 108 13.46 -1.34 -11.03
C THR A 108 13.58 -1.60 -12.53
N LYS A 109 14.03 -0.60 -13.27
CA LYS A 109 14.34 -0.72 -14.69
C LYS A 109 15.75 -0.19 -14.94
N ASP A 110 16.57 -1.00 -15.61
CA ASP A 110 17.96 -0.68 -16.01
C ASP A 110 18.87 -0.20 -14.85
N MET A 111 18.55 -0.64 -13.62
CA MET A 111 19.30 -0.23 -12.43
C MET A 111 20.17 -1.38 -11.93
N GLN A 112 21.47 -1.33 -12.27
CA GLN A 112 22.42 -2.39 -11.91
C GLN A 112 22.94 -2.30 -10.47
N HIS A 113 22.83 -1.15 -9.79
CA HIS A 113 23.41 -0.94 -8.45
C HIS A 113 22.54 0.00 -7.60
N LEU A 114 21.29 -0.40 -7.28
CA LEU A 114 20.59 0.27 -6.20
C LEU A 114 21.01 -0.38 -4.89
N HIS A 115 21.58 0.41 -3.99
CA HIS A 115 21.73 0.02 -2.58
C HIS A 115 20.33 -0.05 -1.93
N LEU A 116 19.56 -1.04 -2.37
CA LEU A 116 18.29 -1.40 -1.74
C LEU A 116 18.51 -2.30 -0.51
N ASP A 117 19.75 -2.34 0.00
CA ASP A 117 20.15 -3.22 1.11
C ASP A 117 19.27 -3.01 2.36
N ARG A 118 18.69 -1.82 2.52
CA ARG A 118 17.70 -1.55 3.56
C ARG A 118 16.30 -2.10 3.24
N TYR A 119 15.98 -2.28 1.96
CA TYR A 119 14.63 -2.65 1.50
C TYR A 119 14.56 -4.10 1.03
N VAL A 120 15.69 -4.69 0.68
CA VAL A 120 15.80 -6.06 0.18
C VAL A 120 16.49 -6.91 1.24
N THR A 121 15.87 -7.10 2.37
CA THR A 121 16.22 -8.25 3.23
C THR A 121 15.41 -9.42 2.72
N ILE A 122 16.06 -10.22 1.91
CA ILE A 122 15.58 -11.54 1.49
C ILE A 122 15.57 -12.46 2.70
#